data_6da876ff71706da125023b4a09779ced
#
_entry.id   6da876ff71706da125023b4a09779ced
#
_cell.length_a   1.000
_cell.length_b   1.000
_cell.length_c   1.000
_cell.angle_alpha   90.00
_cell.angle_beta   90.00
_cell.angle_gamma   90.00
#
_symmetry.space_group_name_H-M   'P 1'
#
loop_
_entity.id
_entity.type
_entity.pdbx_description
1 polymer ?
#
loop_
_entity_poly.entity_id
_entity_poly.type
_entity_poly.pdbx_seq_one_letter_code
_entity_poly.pdbx_strand_id
1 'polypeptide(L)'
;MTIREICNVLRTELYDNGYEYGFVVNGQKYKPNMENGFDKEYYHLSTTIYCVQDPVTTMKEKIGTCVDAVLVMRWLLNKHNIPSKIWLLYNKQKNKVHTILTFEAENKIVYLELTPQSSKAWYGKEIVYSNEQEFLSEYETNGYDISDVTDSIVIGQQPEFLLAKLN
;
A
#
# COMPACT_ATOMS: atom_id res chain seq x y z
N MET A 1 -21.51 6.56 3.32
CA MET A 1 -21.19 5.12 3.28
C MET A 1 -20.70 4.65 4.64
N THR A 2 -21.07 3.45 5.00
CA THR A 2 -20.55 2.83 6.23
C THR A 2 -19.15 2.28 6.02
N ILE A 3 -18.42 2.05 7.09
CA ILE A 3 -17.09 1.41 7.03
C ILE A 3 -17.18 0.10 6.23
N ARG A 4 -18.18 -0.71 6.50
CA ARG A 4 -18.39 -1.99 5.82
C ARG A 4 -18.58 -1.83 4.31
N GLU A 5 -19.39 -0.86 3.89
CA GLU A 5 -19.64 -0.59 2.48
C GLU A 5 -18.35 -0.13 1.78
N ILE A 6 -17.60 0.76 2.40
CA ILE A 6 -16.34 1.24 1.86
C ILE A 6 -15.34 0.09 1.71
N CYS A 7 -15.16 -0.71 2.75
CA CYS A 7 -14.26 -1.86 2.70
C CYS A 7 -14.65 -2.84 1.60
N ASN A 8 -15.94 -3.08 1.39
CA ASN A 8 -16.41 -3.97 0.34
C ASN A 8 -16.09 -3.44 -1.06
N VAL A 9 -16.22 -2.13 -1.28
CA VAL A 9 -15.84 -1.51 -2.56
C VAL A 9 -14.35 -1.73 -2.84
N LEU A 10 -13.50 -1.47 -1.85
CA LEU A 10 -12.05 -1.62 -2.00
C LEU A 10 -11.63 -3.09 -2.18
N ARG A 11 -12.22 -4.01 -1.41
CA ARG A 11 -11.95 -5.45 -1.54
C ARG A 11 -12.34 -5.98 -2.90
N THR A 12 -13.50 -5.58 -3.40
CA THR A 12 -13.97 -6.05 -4.71
C THR A 12 -12.98 -5.67 -5.81
N GLU A 13 -12.44 -4.46 -5.75
CA GLU A 13 -11.48 -4.01 -6.77
C GLU A 13 -10.13 -4.72 -6.65
N LEU A 14 -9.58 -4.84 -5.45
CA LEU A 14 -8.23 -5.34 -5.26
C LEU A 14 -8.18 -6.81 -4.84
N TYR A 15 -8.70 -7.12 -3.65
CA TYR A 15 -8.59 -8.44 -3.04
C TYR A 15 -9.29 -9.53 -3.86
N ASP A 16 -10.53 -9.27 -4.28
CA ASP A 16 -11.35 -10.26 -4.98
C ASP A 16 -11.07 -10.30 -6.49
N ASN A 17 -10.35 -9.32 -7.02
CA ASN A 17 -10.12 -9.18 -8.46
C ASN A 17 -8.80 -9.80 -8.94
N GLY A 18 -8.06 -10.48 -8.05
CA GLY A 18 -6.91 -11.29 -8.44
C GLY A 18 -5.66 -10.49 -8.78
N TYR A 19 -5.45 -9.35 -8.15
CA TYR A 19 -4.20 -8.57 -8.34
C TYR A 19 -3.00 -9.38 -7.85
N GLU A 20 -1.87 -9.21 -8.56
CA GLU A 20 -0.59 -9.80 -8.18
C GLU A 20 0.37 -8.71 -7.71
N TYR A 21 1.35 -9.10 -6.89
CA TYR A 21 2.43 -8.20 -6.50
C TYR A 21 3.46 -8.12 -7.63
N GLY A 22 3.89 -6.91 -7.93
CA GLY A 22 4.89 -6.66 -8.97
C GLY A 22 4.66 -5.33 -9.65
N PHE A 23 5.18 -5.18 -10.86
CA PHE A 23 5.01 -3.95 -11.62
C PHE A 23 5.18 -4.19 -13.11
N VAL A 24 4.83 -3.18 -13.91
CA VAL A 24 4.91 -3.21 -15.38
C VAL A 24 5.87 -2.12 -15.85
N VAL A 25 6.78 -2.47 -16.74
CA VAL A 25 7.64 -1.51 -17.45
C VAL A 25 7.64 -1.87 -18.94
N ASN A 26 7.27 -0.92 -19.79
CA ASN A 26 7.20 -1.13 -21.24
C ASN A 26 6.41 -2.38 -21.65
N GLY A 27 5.28 -2.62 -20.97
CA GLY A 27 4.41 -3.76 -21.26
C GLY A 27 4.87 -5.09 -20.68
N GLN A 28 6.02 -5.15 -20.05
CA GLN A 28 6.55 -6.36 -19.42
C GLN A 28 6.27 -6.34 -17.93
N LYS A 29 5.74 -7.46 -17.42
CA LYS A 29 5.47 -7.65 -16.00
C LYS A 29 6.67 -8.25 -15.27
N TYR A 30 6.99 -7.68 -14.11
CA TYR A 30 8.05 -8.15 -13.23
C TYR A 30 7.45 -8.54 -11.90
N LYS A 31 7.66 -9.78 -11.49
CA LYS A 31 7.09 -10.35 -10.26
C LYS A 31 8.19 -10.95 -9.39
N PRO A 32 8.09 -10.83 -8.06
CA PRO A 32 9.05 -11.50 -7.19
C PRO A 32 8.77 -13.01 -7.12
N ASN A 33 9.84 -13.79 -6.87
CA ASN A 33 9.71 -15.17 -6.44
C ASN A 33 9.53 -15.14 -4.92
N MET A 34 8.36 -15.54 -4.44
CA MET A 34 7.96 -15.36 -3.04
C MET A 34 8.28 -16.55 -2.13
N GLU A 35 9.04 -17.55 -2.59
CA GLU A 35 9.35 -18.72 -1.76
C GLU A 35 10.04 -18.36 -0.44
N ASN A 36 10.95 -17.36 -0.49
CA ASN A 36 11.70 -16.90 0.68
C ASN A 36 11.70 -15.36 0.80
N GLY A 37 10.60 -14.71 0.43
CA GLY A 37 10.52 -13.27 0.33
C GLY A 37 10.94 -12.77 -1.05
N PHE A 38 11.29 -11.49 -1.17
CA PHE A 38 11.71 -10.95 -2.45
C PHE A 38 13.10 -11.44 -2.81
N ASP A 39 13.23 -12.05 -3.99
CA ASP A 39 14.53 -12.45 -4.52
C ASP A 39 15.39 -11.24 -4.88
N LYS A 40 16.70 -11.44 -4.95
CA LYS A 40 17.68 -10.38 -5.21
C LYS A 40 17.46 -9.69 -6.56
N GLU A 41 17.11 -10.46 -7.60
CA GLU A 41 16.86 -9.92 -8.93
C GLU A 41 15.67 -8.97 -8.91
N TYR A 42 14.55 -9.41 -8.33
CA TYR A 42 13.36 -8.55 -8.21
C TYR A 42 13.67 -7.30 -7.38
N TYR A 43 14.37 -7.45 -6.25
CA TYR A 43 14.75 -6.31 -5.42
C TYR A 43 15.57 -5.29 -6.22
N HIS A 44 16.55 -5.76 -6.99
CA HIS A 44 17.36 -4.88 -7.85
C HIS A 44 16.50 -4.14 -8.88
N LEU A 45 15.60 -4.84 -9.56
CA LEU A 45 14.71 -4.22 -10.55
C LEU A 45 13.75 -3.22 -9.89
N SER A 46 13.23 -3.53 -8.74
CA SER A 46 12.32 -2.64 -8.01
C SER A 46 13.00 -1.35 -7.52
N THR A 47 14.31 -1.37 -7.35
CA THR A 47 15.09 -0.19 -6.95
C THR A 47 15.72 0.57 -8.13
N THR A 48 15.66 0.02 -9.34
CA THR A 48 16.30 0.62 -10.52
C THR A 48 15.31 1.01 -11.61
N ILE A 49 14.38 0.14 -12.00
CA ILE A 49 13.49 0.40 -13.15
C ILE A 49 12.03 0.65 -12.75
N TYR A 50 11.62 0.25 -11.55
CA TYR A 50 10.25 0.49 -11.12
C TYR A 50 9.97 1.98 -10.97
N CYS A 51 8.84 2.42 -11.51
CA CYS A 51 8.27 3.73 -11.26
C CYS A 51 6.83 3.57 -10.77
N VAL A 52 6.42 4.46 -9.88
CA VAL A 52 5.06 4.46 -9.33
C VAL A 52 4.05 4.51 -10.49
N GLN A 53 3.13 3.56 -10.49
CA GLN A 53 2.15 3.39 -11.55
C GLN A 53 0.93 4.31 -11.35
N ASP A 54 0.37 4.75 -12.46
CA ASP A 54 -0.93 5.39 -12.48
C ASP A 54 -2.00 4.39 -12.00
N PRO A 55 -2.96 4.78 -11.15
CA PRO A 55 -4.01 3.86 -10.69
C PRO A 55 -4.77 3.16 -11.81
N VAL A 56 -5.04 3.86 -12.93
CA VAL A 56 -5.74 3.26 -14.08
C VAL A 56 -4.91 2.13 -14.69
N THR A 57 -3.60 2.32 -14.80
CA THR A 57 -2.68 1.29 -15.29
C THR A 57 -2.65 0.09 -14.35
N THR A 58 -2.55 0.33 -13.04
CA THR A 58 -2.55 -0.75 -12.04
C THR A 58 -3.85 -1.56 -12.13
N MET A 59 -4.99 -0.91 -12.23
CA MET A 59 -6.29 -1.58 -12.34
C MET A 59 -6.42 -2.38 -13.63
N LYS A 60 -5.93 -1.84 -14.73
CA LYS A 60 -5.97 -2.52 -16.03
C LYS A 60 -5.08 -3.75 -16.06
N GLU A 61 -3.85 -3.62 -15.58
CA GLU A 61 -2.85 -4.69 -15.61
C GLU A 61 -2.99 -5.67 -14.42
N LYS A 62 -3.72 -5.29 -13.38
CA LYS A 62 -3.94 -6.06 -12.15
C LYS A 62 -2.63 -6.51 -11.49
N ILE A 63 -1.66 -5.62 -11.48
CA ILE A 63 -0.36 -5.84 -10.84
C ILE A 63 0.13 -4.52 -10.25
N GLY A 64 0.65 -4.57 -9.03
CA GLY A 64 1.18 -3.39 -8.37
C GLY A 64 2.00 -3.74 -7.15
N THR A 65 2.85 -2.80 -6.75
CA THR A 65 3.57 -2.85 -5.48
C THR A 65 2.67 -2.33 -4.35
N CYS A 66 3.19 -2.29 -3.13
CA CYS A 66 2.45 -1.68 -2.01
C CYS A 66 2.12 -0.21 -2.26
N VAL A 67 2.99 0.53 -2.97
CA VAL A 67 2.72 1.92 -3.34
C VAL A 67 1.56 2.01 -4.33
N ASP A 68 1.59 1.17 -5.36
CA ASP A 68 0.54 1.17 -6.39
C ASP A 68 -0.82 0.77 -5.82
N ALA A 69 -0.84 -0.21 -4.91
CA ALA A 69 -2.07 -0.67 -4.27
C ALA A 69 -2.75 0.45 -3.46
N VAL A 70 -1.98 1.18 -2.65
CA VAL A 70 -2.56 2.28 -1.85
C VAL A 70 -3.03 3.45 -2.73
N LEU A 71 -2.40 3.66 -3.88
CA LEU A 71 -2.86 4.68 -4.83
C LEU A 71 -4.19 4.31 -5.47
N VAL A 72 -4.39 3.05 -5.81
CA VAL A 72 -5.70 2.56 -6.30
C VAL A 72 -6.76 2.77 -5.23
N MET A 73 -6.48 2.39 -3.98
CA MET A 73 -7.40 2.59 -2.87
C MET A 73 -7.77 4.06 -2.71
N ARG A 74 -6.77 4.94 -2.69
CA ARG A 74 -6.99 6.39 -2.53
C ARG A 74 -7.80 6.97 -3.70
N TRP A 75 -7.52 6.54 -4.92
CA TRP A 75 -8.26 6.96 -6.11
C TRP A 75 -9.74 6.59 -6.01
N LEU A 76 -10.04 5.36 -5.56
CA LEU A 76 -11.41 4.90 -5.34
C LEU A 76 -12.10 5.69 -4.21
N LEU A 77 -11.40 5.92 -3.11
CA LEU A 77 -11.92 6.68 -1.98
C LEU A 77 -12.21 8.13 -2.36
N ASN A 78 -11.35 8.75 -3.15
CA ASN A 78 -11.54 10.12 -3.62
C ASN A 78 -12.81 10.27 -4.47
N LYS A 79 -13.17 9.25 -5.24
CA LYS A 79 -14.44 9.23 -6.01
C LYS A 79 -15.68 9.34 -5.12
N HIS A 80 -15.57 8.87 -3.89
CA HIS A 80 -16.65 8.91 -2.91
C HIS A 80 -16.48 10.02 -1.88
N ASN A 81 -15.52 10.93 -2.09
CA ASN A 81 -15.19 12.03 -1.17
C ASN A 81 -14.84 11.54 0.24
N ILE A 82 -14.17 10.39 0.34
CA ILE A 82 -13.73 9.81 1.61
C ILE A 82 -12.28 10.21 1.86
N PRO A 83 -11.98 10.91 2.98
CA PRO A 83 -10.60 11.31 3.30
C PRO A 83 -9.73 10.09 3.57
N SER A 84 -8.50 10.12 3.07
CA SER A 84 -7.53 9.06 3.29
C SER A 84 -6.12 9.63 3.41
N LYS A 85 -5.25 8.85 4.06
CA LYS A 85 -3.82 9.16 4.18
C LYS A 85 -3.01 7.92 3.85
N ILE A 86 -1.86 8.15 3.24
CA ILE A 86 -0.88 7.09 2.96
C ILE A 86 0.28 7.25 3.93
N TRP A 87 0.66 6.14 4.55
CA TRP A 87 1.70 6.09 5.58
C TRP A 87 2.84 5.20 5.13
N LEU A 88 4.07 5.62 5.43
CA LEU A 88 5.24 4.78 5.32
C LEU A 88 5.54 4.17 6.69
N LEU A 89 5.59 2.85 6.74
CA LEU A 89 6.04 2.09 7.89
C LEU A 89 7.47 1.66 7.66
N TYR A 90 8.37 1.99 8.58
CA TYR A 90 9.76 1.58 8.52
C TYR A 90 10.14 0.82 9.78
N ASN A 91 10.53 -0.43 9.60
CA ASN A 91 11.09 -1.24 10.67
C ASN A 91 12.61 -1.23 10.54
N LYS A 92 13.26 -0.41 11.36
CA LYS A 92 14.71 -0.19 11.31
C LYS A 92 15.50 -1.47 11.61
N GLN A 93 15.06 -2.27 12.57
CA GLN A 93 15.74 -3.50 12.96
C GLN A 93 15.77 -4.52 11.84
N LYS A 94 14.67 -4.66 11.11
CA LYS A 94 14.53 -5.59 9.99
C LYS A 94 14.89 -4.97 8.64
N ASN A 95 15.16 -3.68 8.59
CA ASN A 95 15.39 -2.90 7.37
C ASN A 95 14.29 -3.16 6.33
N LYS A 96 13.04 -3.07 6.76
CA LYS A 96 11.87 -3.29 5.92
C LYS A 96 10.98 -2.07 5.90
N VAL A 97 10.43 -1.79 4.74
CA VAL A 97 9.46 -0.72 4.53
C VAL A 97 8.16 -1.28 3.97
N HIS A 98 7.08 -0.61 4.28
CA HIS A 98 5.76 -0.92 3.73
C HIS A 98 4.92 0.35 3.67
N THR A 99 4.13 0.51 2.63
CA THR A 99 3.15 1.60 2.56
C THR A 99 1.77 1.05 2.85
N ILE A 100 1.03 1.77 3.68
CA ILE A 100 -0.34 1.43 4.03
C ILE A 100 -1.23 2.66 3.86
N LEU A 101 -2.53 2.43 3.87
CA LEU A 101 -3.52 3.49 3.75
C LEU A 101 -4.52 3.40 4.90
N THR A 102 -4.86 4.55 5.48
CA THR A 102 -6.01 4.69 6.37
C THR A 102 -7.04 5.61 5.75
N PHE A 103 -8.30 5.39 6.05
CA PHE A 103 -9.38 6.28 5.66
C PHE A 103 -10.27 6.63 6.84
N GLU A 104 -11.02 7.71 6.70
CA GLU A 104 -11.93 8.20 7.73
C GLU A 104 -13.37 7.87 7.36
N ALA A 105 -14.07 7.22 8.26
CA ALA A 105 -15.50 6.95 8.13
C ALA A 105 -16.11 6.74 9.52
N GLU A 106 -17.36 7.14 9.72
CA GLU A 106 -18.09 7.00 10.97
C GLU A 106 -17.32 7.59 12.17
N ASN A 107 -16.58 8.69 11.94
CA ASN A 107 -15.72 9.36 12.94
C ASN A 107 -14.60 8.45 13.48
N LYS A 108 -14.16 7.48 12.69
CA LYS A 108 -13.12 6.53 13.05
C LYS A 108 -12.04 6.51 11.97
N ILE A 109 -10.89 5.94 12.31
CA ILE A 109 -9.79 5.69 11.38
C ILE A 109 -9.78 4.20 11.06
N VAL A 110 -9.73 3.87 9.79
CA VAL A 110 -9.78 2.48 9.32
C VAL A 110 -8.53 2.16 8.53
N TYR A 111 -7.83 1.10 8.93
CA TYR A 111 -6.74 0.51 8.17
C TYR A 111 -7.25 -0.76 7.49
N LEU A 112 -7.08 -0.82 6.17
CA LEU A 112 -7.42 -2.00 5.36
C LEU A 112 -6.20 -2.39 4.54
N GLU A 113 -5.68 -3.61 4.74
CA GLU A 113 -4.52 -4.11 4.03
C GLU A 113 -4.95 -4.85 2.77
N LEU A 114 -4.67 -4.26 1.62
CA LEU A 114 -5.03 -4.84 0.32
C LEU A 114 -3.83 -4.97 -0.63
N THR A 115 -2.60 -4.77 -0.15
CA THR A 115 -1.41 -5.04 -0.96
C THR A 115 -1.39 -6.52 -1.31
N PRO A 116 -1.32 -6.89 -2.59
CA PRO A 116 -1.28 -8.30 -3.00
C PRO A 116 -0.13 -9.05 -2.32
N GLN A 117 -0.35 -10.31 -1.98
CA GLN A 117 0.65 -11.17 -1.32
C GLN A 117 1.12 -10.64 0.03
N SER A 118 0.26 -9.91 0.76
CA SER A 118 0.54 -9.52 2.13
C SER A 118 0.60 -10.77 3.03
N SER A 119 1.61 -10.82 3.91
CA SER A 119 1.75 -11.88 4.92
C SER A 119 1.00 -11.57 6.21
N LYS A 120 0.31 -10.44 6.28
CA LYS A 120 -0.38 -10.03 7.51
C LYS A 120 -1.64 -10.87 7.74
N ALA A 121 -1.86 -11.24 9.01
CA ALA A 121 -3.02 -12.05 9.40
C ALA A 121 -4.36 -11.37 9.08
N TRP A 122 -4.37 -10.03 9.01
CA TRP A 122 -5.57 -9.24 8.70
C TRP A 122 -5.66 -8.86 7.22
N TYR A 123 -4.87 -9.46 6.34
CA TYR A 123 -4.96 -9.20 4.91
C TYR A 123 -6.40 -9.38 4.42
N GLY A 124 -6.91 -8.33 3.77
CA GLY A 124 -8.31 -8.28 3.34
C GLY A 124 -9.32 -7.92 4.44
N LYS A 125 -8.86 -7.70 5.67
CA LYS A 125 -9.72 -7.35 6.81
C LYS A 125 -9.36 -5.97 7.33
N GLU A 126 -10.37 -5.24 7.82
CA GLU A 126 -10.17 -3.93 8.40
C GLU A 126 -9.80 -3.99 9.87
N ILE A 127 -9.01 -3.00 10.30
CA ILE A 127 -8.78 -2.69 11.71
C ILE A 127 -9.32 -1.28 11.93
N VAL A 128 -10.19 -1.11 12.91
CA VAL A 128 -10.85 0.16 13.21
C VAL A 128 -10.27 0.76 14.48
N TYR A 129 -9.81 2.01 14.37
CA TYR A 129 -9.27 2.78 15.49
C TYR A 129 -10.22 3.94 15.80
N SER A 130 -10.30 4.31 17.08
CA SER A 130 -11.16 5.40 17.53
C SER A 130 -10.71 6.75 16.96
N ASN A 131 -9.41 6.93 16.76
CA ASN A 131 -8.82 8.15 16.22
C ASN A 131 -7.42 7.86 15.67
N GLU A 132 -6.82 8.85 15.02
CA GLU A 132 -5.50 8.72 14.41
C GLU A 132 -4.40 8.48 15.45
N GLN A 133 -4.49 9.09 16.62
CA GLN A 133 -3.50 8.91 17.68
C GLN A 133 -3.43 7.46 18.16
N GLU A 134 -4.55 6.79 18.28
CA GLU A 134 -4.60 5.38 18.63
C GLU A 134 -3.90 4.52 17.56
N PHE A 135 -4.17 4.82 16.29
CA PHE A 135 -3.50 4.16 15.17
C PHE A 135 -1.99 4.36 15.21
N LEU A 136 -1.52 5.60 15.34
CA LEU A 136 -0.09 5.92 15.37
C LEU A 136 0.61 5.25 16.57
N SER A 137 -0.03 5.28 17.73
CA SER A 137 0.53 4.71 18.97
C SER A 137 0.76 3.20 18.87
N GLU A 138 -0.11 2.48 18.19
CA GLU A 138 0.07 1.05 17.98
C GLU A 138 1.36 0.73 17.21
N TYR A 139 1.62 1.46 16.13
CA TYR A 139 2.82 1.22 15.32
C TYR A 139 4.09 1.70 16.02
N GLU A 140 4.06 2.85 16.65
CA GLU A 140 5.21 3.38 17.41
C GLU A 140 5.59 2.45 18.56
N THR A 141 4.59 1.93 19.28
CA THR A 141 4.81 0.99 20.39
C THR A 141 5.46 -0.31 19.89
N ASN A 142 5.16 -0.73 18.68
CA ASN A 142 5.72 -1.93 18.08
C ASN A 142 7.05 -1.68 17.34
N GLY A 143 7.67 -0.53 17.54
CA GLY A 143 9.00 -0.24 17.02
C GLY A 143 9.07 0.24 15.58
N TYR A 144 7.95 0.67 15.02
CA TYR A 144 7.93 1.25 13.68
C TYR A 144 8.13 2.76 13.71
N ASP A 145 8.91 3.25 12.76
CA ASP A 145 8.82 4.66 12.37
C ASP A 145 7.66 4.78 11.38
N ILE A 146 6.73 5.66 11.66
CA ILE A 146 5.56 5.90 10.80
C ILE A 146 5.51 7.36 10.39
N SER A 147 5.35 7.61 9.09
CA SER A 147 5.29 8.97 8.55
C SER A 147 4.21 9.08 7.48
N ASP A 148 3.56 10.24 7.44
CA ASP A 148 2.56 10.57 6.41
C ASP A 148 3.30 10.91 5.11
N VAL A 149 3.09 10.09 4.09
CA VAL A 149 3.70 10.26 2.76
C VAL A 149 2.66 10.51 1.67
N THR A 150 1.46 10.91 2.06
CA THR A 150 0.34 11.13 1.13
C THR A 150 0.73 12.04 -0.04
N ASP A 151 1.47 13.11 0.24
CA ASP A 151 1.85 14.10 -0.77
C ASP A 151 3.28 13.88 -1.33
N SER A 152 3.93 12.79 -0.95
CA SER A 152 5.31 12.49 -1.36
C SER A 152 5.40 11.55 -2.57
N ILE A 153 4.28 10.98 -3.00
CA ILE A 153 4.23 9.99 -4.07
C ILE A 153 3.99 10.70 -5.40
N VAL A 154 4.89 10.49 -6.35
CA VAL A 154 4.78 11.06 -7.69
C VAL A 154 4.69 9.94 -8.72
N ILE A 155 3.56 9.87 -9.42
CA ILE A 155 3.33 8.89 -10.48
C ILE A 155 4.38 9.07 -11.58
N GLY A 156 4.95 7.98 -12.05
CA GLY A 156 5.98 7.99 -13.08
C GLY A 156 7.40 8.17 -12.56
N GLN A 157 7.57 8.30 -11.25
CA GLN A 157 8.88 8.40 -10.60
C GLN A 157 9.11 7.24 -9.63
N GLN A 158 10.37 7.00 -9.29
CA GLN A 158 10.70 6.06 -8.23
C GLN A 158 10.17 6.58 -6.88
N PRO A 159 9.80 5.70 -5.94
CA PRO A 159 9.34 6.12 -4.62
C PRO A 159 10.53 6.51 -3.73
N GLU A 160 11.10 7.69 -3.93
CA GLU A 160 12.29 8.17 -3.21
C GLU A 160 12.10 8.18 -1.69
N PHE A 161 10.89 8.53 -1.21
CA PHE A 161 10.58 8.53 0.21
C PHE A 161 10.77 7.16 0.86
N LEU A 162 10.59 6.10 0.08
CA LEU A 162 10.74 4.71 0.51
C LEU A 162 12.19 4.24 0.33
N LEU A 163 12.77 4.51 -0.85
CA LEU A 163 14.12 4.07 -1.18
C LEU A 163 15.16 4.70 -0.25
N ALA A 164 14.95 5.93 0.18
CA ALA A 164 15.85 6.63 1.11
C ALA A 164 15.99 5.91 2.45
N LYS A 165 15.00 5.15 2.89
CA LYS A 165 15.06 4.39 4.14
C LYS A 165 15.87 3.10 4.02
N LEU A 166 15.97 2.55 2.82
CA LEU A 166 16.65 1.27 2.58
C LEU A 166 18.16 1.40 2.35
N ASN A 167 18.66 2.60 2.23
CA ASN A 167 20.06 2.87 1.98
C ASN A 167 20.87 3.04 3.28
#